data_df989812d261370f34f1c34362b81ab5
#
_entry.id   df989812d261370f34f1c34362b81ab5
#
_cell.length_a   1.000
_cell.length_b   1.000
_cell.length_c   1.000
_cell.angle_alpha   90.00
_cell.angle_beta   90.00
_cell.angle_gamma   90.00
#
_symmetry.space_group_name_H-M   'P 1'
#
loop_
_entity.id
_entity.type
_entity.pdbx_description
1 polymer ?
#
loop_
_entity_poly.entity_id
_entity_poly.type
_entity_poly.pdbx_seq_one_letter_code
_entity_poly.pdbx_strand_id
1 'polypeptide(L)'
;MKKAVYILLPLLMAVFAAGCRPGRSREQGAQSGRLAPLEDSLNKYIEGKDARIGIAVILDGQDTVAVNGGRDFPMLSVYKFPQAIAVADFCRKNGMTADSGIDISAAEILPDTWSPMREKYGVRDLRLPLSELLAFSLQQSDNNACDILFRLIGGPAVADSVMKAEGFPEIVVGSTEKEMHDDIYLSYQNRSTPVGMARLFDAFFRGNKIWGGPASKTEKECWRSVIRTISQLSFDCETGINRLPAPLVQTEARIAHKTGTGDRNSQGRIIGVNDAGYISLPDGRGYAIAVFIADSAYSQEVTEQIIGDISSIVYNWIAGETPEAS
;
A
#
# COMPACT_ATOMS: atom_id res chain seq x y z
N MET A 1 -25.15 -75.18 3.54
CA MET A 1 -26.02 -74.29 2.83
C MET A 1 -26.66 -73.36 3.86
N LYS A 2 -26.09 -72.11 4.05
CA LYS A 2 -26.66 -71.12 4.96
C LYS A 2 -27.15 -69.94 4.11
N LYS A 3 -28.45 -69.66 4.15
CA LYS A 3 -29.09 -68.56 3.45
C LYS A 3 -28.91 -67.31 4.30
N ALA A 4 -28.32 -66.30 3.68
CA ALA A 4 -28.22 -64.95 4.26
C ALA A 4 -29.50 -64.15 3.90
N VAL A 5 -30.14 -63.59 4.91
CA VAL A 5 -31.33 -62.77 4.81
C VAL A 5 -30.83 -61.31 4.86
N TYR A 6 -31.03 -60.54 3.78
CA TYR A 6 -30.77 -59.09 3.73
C TYR A 6 -32.04 -58.36 4.22
N ILE A 7 -31.88 -57.61 5.31
CA ILE A 7 -32.92 -56.69 5.82
C ILE A 7 -32.63 -55.33 5.19
N LEU A 8 -33.53 -54.86 4.33
CA LEU A 8 -33.52 -53.47 3.81
C LEU A 8 -34.10 -52.54 4.89
N LEU A 9 -33.30 -51.58 5.33
CA LEU A 9 -33.77 -50.46 6.15
C LEU A 9 -34.08 -49.28 5.23
N PRO A 10 -35.25 -48.64 5.30
CA PRO A 10 -35.53 -47.46 4.53
C PRO A 10 -34.85 -46.23 5.17
N LEU A 11 -34.02 -45.53 4.38
CA LEU A 11 -33.38 -44.29 4.75
C LEU A 11 -34.40 -43.15 4.64
N LEU A 12 -34.80 -42.59 5.79
CA LEU A 12 -35.70 -41.45 5.86
C LEU A 12 -34.86 -40.16 5.57
N MET A 13 -34.98 -39.57 4.37
CA MET A 13 -34.44 -38.28 4.07
C MET A 13 -35.29 -37.17 4.72
N ALA A 14 -34.74 -36.56 5.77
CA ALA A 14 -35.28 -35.34 6.32
C ALA A 14 -34.76 -34.13 5.46
N VAL A 15 -35.69 -33.57 4.68
CA VAL A 15 -35.44 -32.33 3.93
C VAL A 15 -35.49 -31.17 4.92
N PHE A 16 -34.31 -30.65 5.32
CA PHE A 16 -34.23 -29.34 5.99
C PHE A 16 -34.41 -28.24 4.95
N ALA A 17 -35.59 -27.63 4.94
CA ALA A 17 -35.81 -26.36 4.25
C ALA A 17 -35.04 -25.27 4.98
N ALA A 18 -33.83 -24.93 4.47
CA ALA A 18 -33.11 -23.76 4.92
C ALA A 18 -33.86 -22.51 4.39
N GLY A 19 -34.55 -21.82 5.28
CA GLY A 19 -35.18 -20.53 4.98
C GLY A 19 -34.10 -19.52 4.61
N CYS A 20 -34.10 -19.09 3.34
CA CYS A 20 -33.36 -17.92 2.90
C CYS A 20 -33.83 -16.69 3.70
N ARG A 21 -32.96 -16.09 4.51
CA ARG A 21 -33.16 -14.76 5.07
C ARG A 21 -32.80 -13.73 3.97
N PRO A 22 -33.76 -12.96 3.46
CA PRO A 22 -33.47 -11.86 2.54
C PRO A 22 -33.16 -10.61 3.37
N GLY A 23 -31.90 -10.44 3.76
CA GLY A 23 -31.48 -9.28 4.55
C GLY A 23 -30.20 -8.60 4.08
N ARG A 24 -29.42 -9.26 3.22
CA ARG A 24 -28.09 -8.72 2.85
C ARG A 24 -28.02 -7.98 1.50
N SER A 25 -29.02 -8.13 0.65
CA SER A 25 -28.96 -7.54 -0.71
C SER A 25 -29.50 -6.09 -0.80
N ARG A 26 -30.22 -5.59 0.21
CA ARG A 26 -30.73 -4.21 0.19
C ARG A 26 -29.71 -3.18 0.71
N GLU A 27 -28.88 -3.53 1.67
CA GLU A 27 -27.85 -2.61 2.19
C GLU A 27 -26.71 -2.41 1.19
N GLN A 28 -26.26 -3.46 0.49
CA GLN A 28 -25.21 -3.33 -0.54
C GLN A 28 -25.67 -2.51 -1.75
N GLY A 29 -26.95 -2.55 -2.13
CA GLY A 29 -27.49 -1.75 -3.23
C GLY A 29 -27.66 -0.27 -2.86
N ALA A 30 -27.96 0.05 -1.61
CA ALA A 30 -28.06 1.44 -1.13
C ALA A 30 -26.69 2.10 -0.93
N GLN A 31 -25.68 1.37 -0.48
CA GLN A 31 -24.30 1.84 -0.32
C GLN A 31 -23.64 2.14 -1.67
N SER A 32 -23.86 1.32 -2.70
CA SER A 32 -23.30 1.57 -4.03
C SER A 32 -23.85 2.86 -4.67
N GLY A 33 -25.08 3.25 -4.35
CA GLY A 33 -25.69 4.49 -4.85
C GLY A 33 -25.11 5.77 -4.22
N ARG A 34 -24.64 5.72 -2.96
CA ARG A 34 -24.09 6.88 -2.25
C ARG A 34 -22.78 7.36 -2.87
N LEU A 35 -21.90 6.46 -3.27
CA LEU A 35 -20.57 6.78 -3.78
C LEU A 35 -20.53 7.02 -5.30
N ALA A 36 -21.62 6.73 -6.03
CA ALA A 36 -21.69 6.92 -7.47
C ALA A 36 -21.33 8.35 -7.93
N PRO A 37 -21.77 9.44 -7.25
CA PRO A 37 -21.40 10.79 -7.67
C PRO A 37 -19.89 11.07 -7.55
N LEU A 38 -19.18 10.46 -6.58
CA LEU A 38 -17.73 10.56 -6.47
C LEU A 38 -17.06 9.81 -7.62
N GLU A 39 -17.52 8.59 -7.91
CA GLU A 39 -17.00 7.78 -9.00
C GLU A 39 -17.17 8.48 -10.35
N ASP A 40 -18.36 9.06 -10.61
CA ASP A 40 -18.64 9.85 -11.81
C ASP A 40 -17.74 11.08 -11.94
N SER A 41 -17.49 11.79 -10.83
CA SER A 41 -16.60 12.96 -10.79
C SER A 41 -15.16 12.57 -11.13
N LEU A 42 -14.68 11.45 -10.59
CA LEU A 42 -13.33 10.94 -10.85
C LEU A 42 -13.21 10.45 -12.31
N ASN A 43 -14.18 9.72 -12.83
CA ASN A 43 -14.21 9.30 -14.23
C ASN A 43 -14.17 10.49 -15.18
N LYS A 44 -15.03 11.50 -14.95
CA LYS A 44 -15.05 12.73 -15.74
C LYS A 44 -13.73 13.49 -15.68
N TYR A 45 -13.09 13.55 -14.53
CA TYR A 45 -11.82 14.25 -14.36
C TYR A 45 -10.67 13.60 -15.16
N ILE A 46 -10.60 12.27 -15.21
CA ILE A 46 -9.53 11.55 -15.92
C ILE A 46 -9.80 11.37 -17.42
N GLU A 47 -11.03 11.62 -17.87
CA GLU A 47 -11.40 11.48 -19.28
C GLU A 47 -10.51 12.34 -20.21
N GLY A 48 -10.02 11.74 -21.28
CA GLY A 48 -9.17 12.42 -22.27
C GLY A 48 -7.73 12.70 -21.84
N LYS A 49 -7.31 12.32 -20.62
CA LYS A 49 -5.90 12.45 -20.20
C LYS A 49 -5.02 11.41 -20.88
N ASP A 50 -3.89 11.85 -21.44
CA ASP A 50 -2.92 10.98 -22.11
C ASP A 50 -1.98 10.30 -21.10
N ALA A 51 -2.58 9.47 -20.25
CA ALA A 51 -1.93 8.64 -19.23
C ALA A 51 -2.85 7.49 -18.84
N ARG A 52 -2.30 6.38 -18.34
CA ARG A 52 -3.08 5.35 -17.66
C ARG A 52 -3.26 5.76 -16.21
N ILE A 53 -4.49 5.96 -15.74
CA ILE A 53 -4.78 6.42 -14.39
C ILE A 53 -5.65 5.38 -13.69
N GLY A 54 -5.24 4.97 -12.50
CA GLY A 54 -5.97 4.09 -11.61
C GLY A 54 -6.14 4.72 -10.24
N ILE A 55 -7.35 4.65 -9.71
CA ILE A 55 -7.75 5.27 -8.44
C ILE A 55 -8.50 4.25 -7.61
N ALA A 56 -8.22 4.21 -6.31
CA ALA A 56 -9.06 3.52 -5.34
C ALA A 56 -9.15 4.33 -4.05
N VAL A 57 -10.34 4.42 -3.51
CA VAL A 57 -10.63 5.05 -2.21
C VAL A 57 -11.43 4.06 -1.38
N ILE A 58 -11.01 3.83 -0.13
CA ILE A 58 -11.73 3.01 0.84
C ILE A 58 -12.09 3.89 2.02
N LEU A 59 -13.37 4.19 2.17
CA LEU A 59 -13.89 5.02 3.25
C LEU A 59 -14.30 4.12 4.43
N ASP A 60 -13.78 4.43 5.60
CA ASP A 60 -14.09 3.76 6.86
C ASP A 60 -13.98 2.22 6.83
N GLY A 61 -13.12 1.68 5.94
CA GLY A 61 -12.85 0.26 5.79
C GLY A 61 -14.01 -0.55 5.18
N GLN A 62 -15.02 0.12 4.63
CA GLN A 62 -16.24 -0.51 4.12
C GLN A 62 -16.57 -0.12 2.68
N ASP A 63 -16.72 1.17 2.43
CA ASP A 63 -17.17 1.69 1.16
C ASP A 63 -15.99 1.92 0.20
N THR A 64 -16.07 1.37 -1.00
CA THR A 64 -14.98 1.47 -1.99
C THR A 64 -15.44 2.14 -3.26
N VAL A 65 -14.71 3.19 -3.67
CA VAL A 65 -14.78 3.78 -5.02
C VAL A 65 -13.52 3.40 -5.78
N ALA A 66 -13.66 2.96 -7.03
CA ALA A 66 -12.51 2.56 -7.82
C ALA A 66 -12.68 2.86 -9.32
N VAL A 67 -11.76 3.64 -9.87
CA VAL A 67 -11.65 3.89 -11.32
C VAL A 67 -10.40 3.20 -11.83
N ASN A 68 -10.53 2.24 -12.76
CA ASN A 68 -9.45 1.34 -13.19
C ASN A 68 -8.76 0.60 -12.02
N GLY A 69 -9.43 0.48 -10.89
CA GLY A 69 -8.86 0.04 -9.61
C GLY A 69 -8.37 -1.40 -9.55
N GLY A 70 -8.80 -2.26 -10.46
CA GLY A 70 -8.34 -3.65 -10.59
C GLY A 70 -7.24 -3.87 -11.64
N ARG A 71 -6.74 -2.83 -12.30
CA ARG A 71 -5.64 -2.93 -13.27
C ARG A 71 -4.28 -2.84 -12.57
N ASP A 72 -3.29 -3.55 -13.12
CA ASP A 72 -1.91 -3.49 -12.64
C ASP A 72 -1.21 -2.19 -13.07
N PHE A 73 -0.51 -1.61 -12.11
CA PHE A 73 0.36 -0.44 -12.30
C PHE A 73 1.74 -0.69 -11.69
N PRO A 74 2.82 -0.18 -12.29
CA PRO A 74 4.13 -0.18 -11.66
C PRO A 74 4.08 0.71 -10.40
N MET A 75 4.50 0.16 -9.26
CA MET A 75 4.44 0.87 -7.97
C MET A 75 5.51 1.95 -7.82
N LEU A 76 6.65 1.78 -8.50
CA LEU A 76 7.85 2.56 -8.18
C LEU A 76 8.07 2.51 -6.65
N SER A 77 8.66 3.52 -6.05
CA SER A 77 8.97 3.50 -4.61
C SER A 77 7.78 3.36 -3.65
N VAL A 78 6.53 3.30 -4.13
CA VAL A 78 5.39 2.92 -3.25
C VAL A 78 5.59 1.53 -2.66
N TYR A 79 6.30 0.62 -3.36
CA TYR A 79 6.58 -0.72 -2.85
C TYR A 79 7.45 -0.74 -1.58
N LYS A 80 8.12 0.36 -1.22
CA LYS A 80 8.89 0.49 0.03
C LYS A 80 8.00 0.39 1.28
N PHE A 81 6.71 0.70 1.15
CA PHE A 81 5.76 0.50 2.24
C PHE A 81 5.45 -0.99 2.51
N PRO A 82 5.03 -1.82 1.55
CA PRO A 82 4.93 -3.27 1.76
C PRO A 82 6.27 -3.93 2.12
N GLN A 83 7.42 -3.45 1.60
CA GLN A 83 8.73 -3.89 2.04
C GLN A 83 8.93 -3.64 3.55
N ALA A 84 8.61 -2.45 4.06
CA ALA A 84 8.74 -2.14 5.48
C ALA A 84 7.89 -3.07 6.37
N ILE A 85 6.70 -3.47 5.91
CA ILE A 85 5.87 -4.46 6.61
C ILE A 85 6.56 -5.83 6.64
N ALA A 86 7.21 -6.25 5.56
CA ALA A 86 8.00 -7.48 5.53
C ALA A 86 9.22 -7.40 6.46
N VAL A 87 9.86 -6.22 6.57
CA VAL A 87 10.91 -5.96 7.57
C VAL A 87 10.39 -6.15 8.99
N ALA A 88 9.18 -5.66 9.29
CA ALA A 88 8.57 -5.85 10.61
C ALA A 88 8.30 -7.34 10.91
N ASP A 89 7.86 -8.11 9.92
CA ASP A 89 7.67 -9.57 10.08
C ASP A 89 9.00 -10.30 10.31
N PHE A 90 10.05 -9.92 9.57
CA PHE A 90 11.42 -10.43 9.78
C PHE A 90 11.90 -10.10 11.20
N CYS A 91 11.76 -8.86 11.64
CA CYS A 91 12.18 -8.42 12.97
C CYS A 91 11.46 -9.19 14.08
N ARG A 92 10.16 -9.39 13.94
CA ARG A 92 9.35 -10.20 14.85
C ARG A 92 9.94 -11.61 15.03
N LYS A 93 10.28 -12.26 13.92
CA LYS A 93 10.80 -13.63 13.91
C LYS A 93 12.23 -13.74 14.46
N ASN A 94 13.00 -12.66 14.39
CA ASN A 94 14.43 -12.65 14.77
C ASN A 94 14.71 -11.87 16.07
N GLY A 95 13.69 -11.48 16.83
CA GLY A 95 13.87 -10.77 18.10
C GLY A 95 14.47 -9.37 17.97
N MET A 96 14.30 -8.72 16.80
CA MET A 96 14.82 -7.38 16.51
C MET A 96 13.76 -6.31 16.76
N THR A 97 14.23 -5.11 17.13
CA THR A 97 13.40 -3.91 17.32
C THR A 97 13.83 -2.80 16.36
N ALA A 98 13.12 -1.68 16.36
CA ALA A 98 13.49 -0.52 15.57
C ALA A 98 14.88 0.07 15.95
N ASP A 99 15.36 -0.20 17.18
CA ASP A 99 16.67 0.25 17.66
C ASP A 99 17.80 -0.72 17.32
N SER A 100 17.51 -1.88 16.73
CA SER A 100 18.51 -2.88 16.36
C SER A 100 19.49 -2.29 15.34
N GLY A 101 20.80 -2.39 15.63
CA GLY A 101 21.85 -1.90 14.74
C GLY A 101 22.03 -2.80 13.53
N ILE A 102 22.05 -2.21 12.35
CA ILE A 102 22.30 -2.87 11.06
C ILE A 102 23.67 -2.46 10.55
N ASP A 103 24.54 -3.44 10.31
CA ASP A 103 25.84 -3.22 9.70
C ASP A 103 25.69 -3.09 8.18
N ILE A 104 26.32 -2.06 7.62
CA ILE A 104 26.28 -1.67 6.22
C ILE A 104 27.71 -1.56 5.72
N SER A 105 28.05 -2.31 4.69
CA SER A 105 29.35 -2.21 4.03
C SER A 105 29.38 -1.02 3.06
N ALA A 106 30.52 -0.36 2.92
CA ALA A 106 30.74 0.67 1.89
C ALA A 106 30.37 0.18 0.47
N ALA A 107 30.58 -1.12 0.19
CA ALA A 107 30.26 -1.72 -1.11
C ALA A 107 28.73 -1.79 -1.42
N GLU A 108 27.89 -1.65 -0.41
CA GLU A 108 26.41 -1.64 -0.57
C GLU A 108 25.87 -0.25 -0.88
N ILE A 109 26.69 0.80 -0.75
CA ILE A 109 26.28 2.18 -0.98
C ILE A 109 26.61 2.57 -2.42
N LEU A 110 25.63 2.48 -3.30
CA LEU A 110 25.79 2.80 -4.72
C LEU A 110 25.94 4.32 -4.92
N PRO A 111 26.90 4.76 -5.77
CA PRO A 111 27.20 6.18 -5.94
C PRO A 111 26.23 6.95 -6.85
N ASP A 112 25.56 6.26 -7.74
CA ASP A 112 24.79 6.82 -8.88
C ASP A 112 23.27 6.65 -8.77
N THR A 113 22.76 6.45 -7.53
CA THR A 113 21.33 6.39 -7.27
C THR A 113 20.89 7.50 -6.30
N TRP A 114 19.57 7.76 -6.24
CA TRP A 114 19.00 8.68 -5.26
C TRP A 114 19.21 8.15 -3.84
N SER A 115 20.00 8.85 -3.03
CA SER A 115 20.30 8.40 -1.68
C SER A 115 20.70 9.54 -0.74
N PRO A 116 19.75 10.17 -0.05
CA PRO A 116 20.00 11.09 1.07
C PRO A 116 20.87 10.48 2.17
N MET A 117 20.77 9.16 2.42
CA MET A 117 21.65 8.44 3.35
C MET A 117 23.11 8.57 2.93
N ARG A 118 23.41 8.33 1.63
CA ARG A 118 24.78 8.50 1.11
C ARG A 118 25.23 9.96 1.20
N GLU A 119 24.37 10.93 0.94
CA GLU A 119 24.71 12.34 1.09
C GLU A 119 25.07 12.70 2.53
N LYS A 120 24.35 12.15 3.50
CA LYS A 120 24.60 12.38 4.94
C LYS A 120 25.84 11.70 5.45
N TYR A 121 26.09 10.45 5.07
CA TYR A 121 27.14 9.60 5.69
C TYR A 121 28.36 9.35 4.81
N GLY A 122 28.28 9.57 3.51
CA GLY A 122 29.28 9.19 2.53
C GLY A 122 29.29 7.68 2.24
N VAL A 123 30.27 7.26 1.42
CA VAL A 123 30.50 5.85 1.07
C VAL A 123 31.55 5.29 2.03
N ARG A 124 31.11 4.59 3.07
CA ARG A 124 31.97 3.97 4.10
C ARG A 124 31.19 2.89 4.84
N ASP A 125 31.88 2.05 5.59
CA ASP A 125 31.22 1.12 6.52
C ASP A 125 30.48 1.89 7.60
N LEU A 126 29.24 1.49 7.86
CA LEU A 126 28.32 2.14 8.78
C LEU A 126 27.64 1.10 9.68
N ARG A 127 27.18 1.56 10.85
CA ARG A 127 26.19 0.84 11.64
C ARG A 127 25.09 1.81 12.02
N LEU A 128 23.88 1.60 11.49
CA LEU A 128 22.73 2.45 11.74
C LEU A 128 21.62 1.67 12.45
N PRO A 129 20.80 2.31 13.29
CA PRO A 129 19.60 1.68 13.80
C PRO A 129 18.62 1.41 12.66
N LEU A 130 17.85 0.34 12.76
CA LEU A 130 16.84 -0.02 11.76
C LEU A 130 15.82 1.12 11.52
N SER A 131 15.45 1.84 12.60
CA SER A 131 14.57 3.01 12.51
C SER A 131 15.09 4.10 11.57
N GLU A 132 16.41 4.31 11.51
CA GLU A 132 17.01 5.31 10.64
C GLU A 132 17.02 4.85 9.16
N LEU A 133 17.29 3.56 8.91
CA LEU A 133 17.15 2.99 7.57
C LEU A 133 15.71 3.07 7.06
N LEU A 134 14.74 2.76 7.92
CA LEU A 134 13.32 2.91 7.60
C LEU A 134 12.95 4.38 7.34
N ALA A 135 13.54 5.33 8.09
CA ALA A 135 13.31 6.76 7.86
C ALA A 135 13.80 7.19 6.48
N PHE A 136 15.05 6.86 6.11
CA PHE A 136 15.56 7.14 4.77
C PHE A 136 14.67 6.52 3.67
N SER A 137 14.27 5.27 3.83
CA SER A 137 13.44 4.56 2.84
C SER A 137 12.03 5.12 2.71
N LEU A 138 11.33 5.38 3.82
CA LEU A 138 9.92 5.76 3.82
C LEU A 138 9.71 7.27 3.67
N GLN A 139 10.50 8.11 4.38
CA GLN A 139 10.32 9.56 4.35
C GLN A 139 10.97 10.19 3.12
N GLN A 140 12.21 9.79 2.80
CA GLN A 140 13.02 10.40 1.74
C GLN A 140 13.15 9.54 0.49
N SER A 141 12.53 8.36 0.49
CA SER A 141 12.55 7.42 -0.64
C SER A 141 13.95 6.96 -1.07
N ASP A 142 14.88 6.84 -0.14
CA ASP A 142 16.28 6.46 -0.37
C ASP A 142 16.40 5.04 -0.97
N ASN A 143 17.15 4.93 -2.06
CA ASN A 143 17.29 3.68 -2.79
C ASN A 143 18.32 2.74 -2.14
N ASN A 144 19.45 3.27 -1.64
CA ASN A 144 20.44 2.44 -0.92
C ASN A 144 19.86 1.88 0.37
N ALA A 145 19.16 2.69 1.16
CA ALA A 145 18.48 2.22 2.36
C ALA A 145 17.43 1.13 2.03
N CYS A 146 16.70 1.27 0.93
CA CYS A 146 15.78 0.26 0.45
C CYS A 146 16.48 -1.07 0.14
N ASP A 147 17.56 -1.05 -0.61
CA ASP A 147 18.28 -2.28 -0.98
C ASP A 147 18.96 -2.95 0.22
N ILE A 148 19.45 -2.16 1.18
CA ILE A 148 19.94 -2.67 2.47
C ILE A 148 18.83 -3.37 3.25
N LEU A 149 17.61 -2.82 3.25
CA LEU A 149 16.44 -3.45 3.87
C LEU A 149 16.04 -4.75 3.14
N PHE A 150 16.14 -4.81 1.81
CA PHE A 150 15.97 -6.07 1.07
C PHE A 150 17.01 -7.10 1.44
N ARG A 151 18.30 -6.72 1.51
CA ARG A 151 19.36 -7.64 1.98
C ARG A 151 19.05 -8.18 3.37
N LEU A 152 18.60 -7.33 4.29
CA LEU A 152 18.25 -7.73 5.66
C LEU A 152 17.22 -8.84 5.70
N ILE A 153 16.16 -8.75 4.88
CA ILE A 153 15.06 -9.72 4.88
C ILE A 153 15.27 -10.91 3.95
N GLY A 154 16.28 -10.90 3.08
CA GLY A 154 16.57 -11.96 2.11
C GLY A 154 16.02 -11.71 0.69
N GLY A 155 15.72 -10.46 0.35
CA GLY A 155 15.38 -10.00 -1.00
C GLY A 155 13.90 -9.74 -1.28
N PRO A 156 13.57 -9.26 -2.51
CA PRO A 156 12.22 -8.89 -2.91
C PRO A 156 11.21 -10.05 -2.78
N ALA A 157 11.61 -11.28 -3.09
CA ALA A 157 10.75 -12.46 -3.01
C ALA A 157 10.20 -12.72 -1.59
N VAL A 158 10.94 -12.31 -0.54
CA VAL A 158 10.45 -12.42 0.84
C VAL A 158 9.34 -11.41 1.08
N ALA A 159 9.49 -10.16 0.63
CA ALA A 159 8.44 -9.15 0.74
C ALA A 159 7.18 -9.56 -0.03
N ASP A 160 7.33 -10.09 -1.25
CA ASP A 160 6.23 -10.63 -2.05
C ASP A 160 5.50 -11.79 -1.33
N SER A 161 6.26 -12.72 -0.74
CA SER A 161 5.68 -13.85 0.02
C SER A 161 4.92 -13.38 1.25
N VAL A 162 5.42 -12.36 1.96
CA VAL A 162 4.73 -11.77 3.12
C VAL A 162 3.42 -11.12 2.68
N MET A 163 3.41 -10.34 1.60
CA MET A 163 2.18 -9.71 1.10
C MET A 163 1.12 -10.75 0.72
N LYS A 164 1.50 -11.83 0.04
CA LYS A 164 0.60 -12.94 -0.29
C LYS A 164 0.05 -13.63 0.95
N ALA A 165 0.91 -13.96 1.90
CA ALA A 165 0.53 -14.60 3.16
C ALA A 165 -0.44 -13.71 3.98
N GLU A 166 -0.26 -12.41 3.89
CA GLU A 166 -1.10 -11.41 4.55
C GLU A 166 -2.39 -11.08 3.78
N GLY A 167 -2.65 -11.74 2.63
CA GLY A 167 -3.90 -11.61 1.85
C GLY A 167 -3.94 -10.40 0.92
N PHE A 168 -2.76 -9.98 0.42
CA PHE A 168 -2.58 -8.93 -0.58
C PHE A 168 -1.85 -9.49 -1.82
N PRO A 169 -2.39 -10.50 -2.52
CA PRO A 169 -1.73 -11.13 -3.66
C PRO A 169 -1.59 -10.18 -4.87
N GLU A 170 -2.36 -9.09 -4.89
CA GLU A 170 -2.29 -8.06 -5.92
C GLU A 170 -1.03 -7.19 -5.81
N ILE A 171 -0.34 -7.22 -4.65
CA ILE A 171 0.93 -6.50 -4.43
C ILE A 171 2.07 -7.47 -4.73
N VAL A 172 2.80 -7.20 -5.80
CA VAL A 172 3.93 -8.01 -6.26
C VAL A 172 5.21 -7.22 -6.13
N VAL A 173 6.19 -7.77 -5.42
CA VAL A 173 7.53 -7.19 -5.25
C VAL A 173 8.54 -8.12 -5.88
N GLY A 174 9.10 -7.72 -7.03
CA GLY A 174 9.93 -8.57 -7.88
C GLY A 174 11.37 -8.10 -8.08
N SER A 175 11.67 -6.81 -7.80
CA SER A 175 12.99 -6.22 -8.09
C SER A 175 13.46 -5.27 -7.00
N THR A 176 14.79 -5.18 -6.83
CA THR A 176 15.48 -4.19 -6.00
C THR A 176 15.61 -2.86 -6.75
N GLU A 177 16.02 -1.79 -6.03
CA GLU A 177 16.34 -0.49 -6.65
C GLU A 177 17.53 -0.61 -7.59
N LYS A 178 18.56 -1.39 -7.20
CA LYS A 178 19.71 -1.63 -8.08
C LYS A 178 19.32 -2.31 -9.39
N GLU A 179 18.50 -3.35 -9.34
CA GLU A 179 18.05 -4.04 -10.54
C GLU A 179 17.25 -3.12 -11.46
N MET A 180 16.36 -2.29 -10.90
CA MET A 180 15.60 -1.29 -11.66
C MET A 180 16.48 -0.16 -12.22
N HIS A 181 17.58 0.19 -11.54
CA HIS A 181 18.56 1.11 -12.05
C HIS A 181 19.34 0.54 -13.23
N ASP A 182 19.74 -0.73 -13.15
CA ASP A 182 20.46 -1.44 -14.22
C ASP A 182 19.57 -1.70 -15.45
N ASP A 183 18.28 -1.97 -15.25
CA ASP A 183 17.25 -2.11 -16.29
C ASP A 183 15.92 -1.48 -15.86
N ILE A 184 15.62 -0.32 -16.41
CA ILE A 184 14.42 0.47 -16.10
C ILE A 184 13.11 -0.31 -16.28
N TYR A 185 13.08 -1.32 -17.19
CA TYR A 185 11.87 -2.12 -17.42
C TYR A 185 11.57 -3.10 -16.29
N LEU A 186 12.54 -3.38 -15.41
CA LEU A 186 12.29 -4.15 -14.18
C LEU A 186 11.40 -3.40 -13.19
N SER A 187 11.23 -2.07 -13.36
CA SER A 187 10.26 -1.28 -12.59
C SER A 187 8.81 -1.79 -12.71
N TYR A 188 8.47 -2.46 -13.82
CA TYR A 188 7.16 -3.07 -14.00
C TYR A 188 6.97 -4.38 -13.23
N GLN A 189 8.02 -4.97 -12.66
CA GLN A 189 7.92 -6.16 -11.82
C GLN A 189 7.41 -5.83 -10.42
N ASN A 190 7.68 -4.61 -9.94
CA ASN A 190 7.09 -4.09 -8.70
C ASN A 190 5.74 -3.46 -9.04
N ARG A 191 4.66 -4.21 -8.93
CA ARG A 191 3.33 -3.77 -9.37
C ARG A 191 2.25 -4.04 -8.34
N SER A 192 1.19 -3.25 -8.42
CA SER A 192 -0.02 -3.46 -7.63
C SER A 192 -1.24 -2.91 -8.37
N THR A 193 -2.42 -3.34 -7.94
CA THR A 193 -3.66 -2.65 -8.28
C THR A 193 -3.89 -1.49 -7.30
N PRO A 194 -4.55 -0.39 -7.70
CA PRO A 194 -4.97 0.67 -6.78
C PRO A 194 -5.80 0.14 -5.60
N VAL A 195 -6.73 -0.77 -5.85
CA VAL A 195 -7.54 -1.39 -4.79
C VAL A 195 -6.67 -2.20 -3.82
N GLY A 196 -5.72 -2.99 -4.32
CA GLY A 196 -4.81 -3.78 -3.48
C GLY A 196 -3.99 -2.89 -2.55
N MET A 197 -3.45 -1.78 -3.07
CA MET A 197 -2.65 -0.85 -2.27
C MET A 197 -3.52 -0.05 -1.28
N ALA A 198 -4.69 0.43 -1.68
CA ALA A 198 -5.62 1.11 -0.75
C ALA A 198 -6.05 0.17 0.39
N ARG A 199 -6.34 -1.11 0.09
CA ARG A 199 -6.64 -2.13 1.11
C ARG A 199 -5.48 -2.34 2.09
N LEU A 200 -4.23 -2.30 1.61
CA LEU A 200 -3.05 -2.43 2.47
C LEU A 200 -2.96 -1.27 3.47
N PHE A 201 -3.09 -0.03 2.98
CA PHE A 201 -3.08 1.16 3.83
C PHE A 201 -4.26 1.17 4.82
N ASP A 202 -5.46 0.85 4.37
CA ASP A 202 -6.63 0.75 5.25
C ASP A 202 -6.41 -0.28 6.36
N ALA A 203 -5.99 -1.50 6.01
CA ALA A 203 -5.73 -2.56 6.98
C ALA A 203 -4.63 -2.20 7.99
N PHE A 204 -3.60 -1.48 7.55
CA PHE A 204 -2.48 -1.07 8.39
C PHE A 204 -2.88 0.02 9.39
N PHE A 205 -3.51 1.10 8.93
CA PHE A 205 -3.79 2.28 9.76
C PHE A 205 -5.06 2.16 10.60
N ARG A 206 -6.06 1.40 10.16
CA ARG A 206 -7.26 1.11 10.97
C ARG A 206 -7.02 0.04 12.03
N GLY A 207 -5.90 -0.67 11.99
CA GLY A 207 -5.52 -1.67 12.99
C GLY A 207 -6.42 -2.90 13.02
N ASN A 208 -7.23 -3.15 12.01
CA ASN A 208 -8.20 -4.24 11.96
C ASN A 208 -7.57 -5.60 11.64
N LYS A 209 -6.27 -5.63 11.35
CA LYS A 209 -5.57 -6.85 10.97
C LYS A 209 -4.52 -7.25 12.01
N ILE A 210 -4.57 -8.51 12.44
CA ILE A 210 -3.50 -9.13 13.23
C ILE A 210 -2.50 -9.71 12.23
N TRP A 211 -1.38 -9.04 12.08
CA TRP A 211 -0.29 -9.45 11.20
C TRP A 211 0.49 -10.63 11.80
N GLY A 212 0.81 -11.62 10.96
CA GLY A 212 1.72 -12.72 11.34
C GLY A 212 1.16 -13.79 12.27
N GLY A 213 -0.16 -13.80 12.56
CA GLY A 213 -0.81 -14.83 13.34
C GLY A 213 -0.43 -14.87 14.84
N PRO A 214 -0.61 -16.01 15.54
CA PRO A 214 -0.29 -16.15 16.95
C PRO A 214 1.21 -15.93 17.19
N ALA A 215 1.56 -15.07 18.15
CA ALA A 215 2.93 -14.72 18.45
C ALA A 215 3.18 -14.70 19.96
N SER A 216 4.39 -15.06 20.38
CA SER A 216 4.89 -14.92 21.75
C SER A 216 4.86 -13.46 22.21
N LYS A 217 5.06 -13.22 23.52
CA LYS A 217 5.12 -11.86 24.06
C LYS A 217 6.27 -11.07 23.41
N THR A 218 7.44 -11.66 23.29
CA THR A 218 8.63 -11.03 22.68
C THR A 218 8.39 -10.70 21.21
N GLU A 219 7.83 -11.62 20.42
CA GLU A 219 7.49 -11.36 19.03
C GLU A 219 6.52 -10.18 18.87
N LYS A 220 5.51 -10.07 19.75
CA LYS A 220 4.58 -8.95 19.77
C LYS A 220 5.24 -7.63 20.11
N GLU A 221 6.22 -7.63 21.02
CA GLU A 221 6.99 -6.43 21.38
C GLU A 221 7.85 -5.96 20.21
N CYS A 222 8.62 -6.88 19.59
CA CYS A 222 9.41 -6.59 18.38
C CYS A 222 8.55 -6.04 17.25
N TRP A 223 7.43 -6.72 16.93
CA TRP A 223 6.47 -6.27 15.93
C TRP A 223 5.97 -4.85 16.21
N ARG A 224 5.47 -4.58 17.42
CA ARG A 224 4.94 -3.28 17.82
C ARG A 224 5.97 -2.17 17.72
N SER A 225 7.24 -2.45 18.06
CA SER A 225 8.33 -1.49 17.94
C SER A 225 8.47 -1.00 16.49
N VAL A 226 8.61 -1.95 15.54
CA VAL A 226 8.83 -1.61 14.13
C VAL A 226 7.57 -1.00 13.48
N ILE A 227 6.39 -1.54 13.76
CA ILE A 227 5.12 -1.02 13.20
C ILE A 227 4.83 0.41 13.66
N ARG A 228 5.10 0.77 14.91
CA ARG A 228 4.97 2.16 15.38
C ARG A 228 5.90 3.07 14.60
N THR A 229 7.14 2.64 14.41
CA THR A 229 8.13 3.40 13.62
C THR A 229 7.64 3.59 12.19
N ILE A 230 7.20 2.53 11.50
CA ILE A 230 6.65 2.62 10.13
C ILE A 230 5.47 3.58 10.08
N SER A 231 4.52 3.46 11.02
CA SER A 231 3.35 4.33 11.08
C SER A 231 3.74 5.80 11.23
N GLN A 232 4.63 6.13 12.16
CA GLN A 232 5.08 7.50 12.38
C GLN A 232 5.81 8.04 11.15
N LEU A 233 6.76 7.30 10.60
CA LEU A 233 7.53 7.70 9.43
C LEU A 233 6.66 7.94 8.19
N SER A 234 5.54 7.21 8.05
CA SER A 234 4.60 7.42 6.95
C SER A 234 3.82 8.73 7.09
N PHE A 235 3.53 9.19 8.33
CA PHE A 235 2.95 10.52 8.58
C PHE A 235 3.95 11.65 8.36
N ASP A 236 5.23 11.37 8.50
CA ASP A 236 6.33 12.33 8.36
C ASP A 236 7.02 12.20 6.98
N CYS A 237 6.30 11.73 5.95
CA CYS A 237 6.83 11.59 4.60
C CYS A 237 7.19 12.97 4.00
N GLU A 238 8.42 13.09 3.49
CA GLU A 238 8.98 14.37 2.97
C GLU A 238 8.79 14.54 1.46
N THR A 239 8.24 13.55 0.76
CA THR A 239 8.09 13.56 -0.69
C THR A 239 6.63 13.77 -1.12
N GLY A 240 6.42 14.36 -2.31
CA GLY A 240 5.10 14.43 -2.95
C GLY A 240 4.11 15.42 -2.35
N ILE A 241 4.57 16.54 -1.81
CA ILE A 241 3.71 17.60 -1.24
C ILE A 241 2.62 18.08 -2.21
N ASN A 242 2.88 18.02 -3.51
CA ASN A 242 1.94 18.40 -4.57
C ASN A 242 1.00 17.26 -5.03
N ARG A 243 1.08 16.08 -4.39
CA ARG A 243 0.26 14.90 -4.68
C ARG A 243 -0.89 14.78 -3.68
N LEU A 244 -1.06 13.63 -3.04
CA LEU A 244 -2.16 13.43 -2.06
C LEU A 244 -2.19 14.47 -0.94
N PRO A 245 -1.07 15.00 -0.41
CA PRO A 245 -1.09 16.04 0.61
C PRO A 245 -1.63 17.39 0.14
N ALA A 246 -1.61 17.70 -1.15
CA ALA A 246 -1.89 19.05 -1.69
C ALA A 246 -3.16 19.72 -1.13
N PRO A 247 -4.35 19.08 -1.08
CA PRO A 247 -5.56 19.70 -0.53
C PRO A 247 -5.57 19.78 1.00
N LEU A 248 -4.63 19.13 1.69
CA LEU A 248 -4.64 18.98 3.14
C LEU A 248 -3.83 20.05 3.88
N VAL A 249 -2.96 20.78 3.15
CA VAL A 249 -1.96 21.72 3.72
C VAL A 249 -2.56 22.78 4.68
N GLN A 250 -3.81 23.18 4.43
CA GLN A 250 -4.52 24.19 5.25
C GLN A 250 -5.65 23.60 6.09
N THR A 251 -5.61 22.29 6.32
CA THR A 251 -6.63 21.56 7.08
C THR A 251 -6.02 20.90 8.32
N GLU A 252 -6.86 20.41 9.21
CA GLU A 252 -6.43 19.60 10.35
C GLU A 252 -6.33 18.10 10.03
N ALA A 253 -6.61 17.71 8.77
CA ALA A 253 -6.45 16.33 8.33
C ALA A 253 -4.96 15.95 8.29
N ARG A 254 -4.67 14.70 8.62
CA ARG A 254 -3.31 14.15 8.60
C ARG A 254 -3.22 13.03 7.58
N ILE A 255 -2.12 12.97 6.88
CA ILE A 255 -1.86 11.92 5.89
C ILE A 255 -0.61 11.12 6.25
N ALA A 256 -0.74 9.79 6.21
CA ALA A 256 0.38 8.86 6.16
C ALA A 256 0.44 8.29 4.75
N HIS A 257 1.56 8.48 4.04
CA HIS A 257 1.62 8.08 2.64
C HIS A 257 3.01 7.66 2.18
N LYS A 258 3.07 7.06 0.98
CA LYS A 258 4.31 6.76 0.28
C LYS A 258 4.16 7.07 -1.20
N THR A 259 5.11 7.83 -1.73
CA THR A 259 5.19 8.19 -3.15
C THR A 259 6.04 7.21 -3.96
N GLY A 260 5.82 7.22 -5.28
CA GLY A 260 6.68 6.55 -6.25
C GLY A 260 6.82 7.41 -7.51
N THR A 261 8.05 7.54 -8.02
CA THR A 261 8.36 8.29 -9.25
C THR A 261 9.33 7.47 -10.09
N GLY A 262 9.04 7.32 -11.37
CA GLY A 262 9.87 6.60 -12.33
C GLY A 262 10.38 7.51 -13.44
N ASP A 263 11.39 7.01 -14.12
CA ASP A 263 11.95 7.64 -15.31
C ASP A 263 11.04 7.54 -16.53
N ARG A 264 11.50 8.04 -17.68
CA ARG A 264 10.81 7.91 -18.96
C ARG A 264 11.22 6.62 -19.67
N ASN A 265 10.22 5.91 -20.22
CA ASN A 265 10.45 4.75 -21.07
C ASN A 265 10.96 5.17 -22.47
N SER A 266 11.26 4.19 -23.32
CA SER A 266 11.76 4.42 -24.70
C SER A 266 10.81 5.23 -25.61
N GLN A 267 9.54 5.38 -25.21
CA GLN A 267 8.54 6.20 -25.90
C GLN A 267 8.47 7.64 -25.35
N GLY A 268 9.35 8.02 -24.41
CA GLY A 268 9.37 9.31 -23.76
C GLY A 268 8.25 9.50 -22.72
N ARG A 269 7.50 8.46 -22.35
CA ARG A 269 6.41 8.50 -21.37
C ARG A 269 6.95 8.16 -19.98
N ILE A 270 6.47 8.84 -18.95
CA ILE A 270 6.86 8.55 -17.56
C ILE A 270 6.29 7.18 -17.19
N ILE A 271 7.14 6.25 -16.74
CA ILE A 271 6.75 4.88 -16.34
C ILE A 271 5.69 4.91 -15.25
N GLY A 272 5.87 5.78 -14.24
CA GLY A 272 4.87 5.97 -13.21
C GLY A 272 5.14 7.18 -12.33
N VAL A 273 4.06 7.84 -11.90
CA VAL A 273 4.01 8.82 -10.80
C VAL A 273 2.84 8.41 -9.93
N ASN A 274 3.13 8.03 -8.70
CA ASN A 274 2.17 7.38 -7.82
C ASN A 274 2.19 8.02 -6.44
N ASP A 275 1.06 7.89 -5.75
CA ASP A 275 0.97 8.15 -4.32
C ASP A 275 -0.13 7.27 -3.71
N ALA A 276 0.13 6.71 -2.53
CA ALA A 276 -0.85 5.92 -1.79
C ALA A 276 -0.71 6.18 -0.30
N GLY A 277 -1.84 6.25 0.40
CA GLY A 277 -1.83 6.63 1.80
C GLY A 277 -3.15 6.41 2.52
N TYR A 278 -3.13 6.81 3.80
CA TYR A 278 -4.28 6.86 4.68
C TYR A 278 -4.45 8.28 5.24
N ILE A 279 -5.62 8.86 5.08
CA ILE A 279 -5.96 10.19 5.55
C ILE A 279 -6.89 10.06 6.75
N SER A 280 -6.50 10.70 7.87
CA SER A 280 -7.29 10.81 9.09
C SER A 280 -7.93 12.20 9.14
N LEU A 281 -9.25 12.25 9.33
CA LEU A 281 -10.03 13.49 9.44
C LEU A 281 -10.18 13.93 10.91
N PRO A 282 -10.37 15.24 11.17
CA PRO A 282 -10.53 15.75 12.53
C PRO A 282 -11.74 15.20 13.28
N ASP A 283 -12.77 14.78 12.58
CA ASP A 283 -14.00 14.19 13.11
C ASP A 283 -13.88 12.69 13.47
N GLY A 284 -12.71 12.10 13.29
CA GLY A 284 -12.42 10.70 13.57
C GLY A 284 -12.69 9.73 12.42
N ARG A 285 -13.29 10.19 11.31
CA ARG A 285 -13.35 9.41 10.08
C ARG A 285 -11.97 9.27 9.43
N GLY A 286 -11.83 8.34 8.51
CA GLY A 286 -10.61 8.21 7.73
C GLY A 286 -10.81 7.37 6.48
N TYR A 287 -9.93 7.57 5.52
CA TYR A 287 -9.97 6.83 4.27
C TYR A 287 -8.57 6.50 3.77
N ALA A 288 -8.46 5.34 3.14
CA ALA A 288 -7.29 4.99 2.36
C ALA A 288 -7.51 5.39 0.90
N ILE A 289 -6.44 5.87 0.27
CA ILE A 289 -6.45 6.27 -1.14
C ILE A 289 -5.18 5.79 -1.83
N ALA A 290 -5.32 5.29 -3.06
CA ALA A 290 -4.20 5.01 -3.95
C ALA A 290 -4.49 5.60 -5.33
N VAL A 291 -3.56 6.43 -5.82
CA VAL A 291 -3.60 7.01 -7.16
C VAL A 291 -2.32 6.61 -7.89
N PHE A 292 -2.48 5.80 -8.92
CA PHE A 292 -1.39 5.31 -9.75
C PHE A 292 -1.55 5.85 -11.17
N ILE A 293 -0.53 6.54 -11.65
CA ILE A 293 -0.49 7.09 -13.01
C ILE A 293 0.71 6.48 -13.72
N ALA A 294 0.46 5.75 -14.80
CA ALA A 294 1.51 5.13 -15.61
C ALA A 294 1.44 5.62 -17.07
N ASP A 295 2.57 5.51 -17.74
CA ASP A 295 2.74 5.87 -19.15
C ASP A 295 2.26 7.30 -19.47
N SER A 296 2.52 8.25 -18.58
CA SER A 296 2.12 9.64 -18.73
C SER A 296 2.92 10.34 -19.84
N ALA A 297 2.22 11.01 -20.77
CA ALA A 297 2.83 11.86 -21.78
C ALA A 297 3.20 13.25 -21.26
N TYR A 298 2.71 13.62 -20.09
CA TYR A 298 2.91 14.94 -19.49
C TYR A 298 4.29 15.07 -18.81
N SER A 299 4.60 16.28 -18.31
CA SER A 299 5.73 16.48 -17.41
C SER A 299 5.44 15.82 -16.05
N GLN A 300 6.47 15.68 -15.22
CA GLN A 300 6.31 15.16 -13.87
C GLN A 300 5.39 16.06 -13.05
N GLU A 301 5.57 17.37 -13.10
CA GLU A 301 4.79 18.36 -12.37
C GLU A 301 3.30 18.30 -12.73
N VAL A 302 2.97 18.18 -14.03
CA VAL A 302 1.59 18.04 -14.48
C VAL A 302 1.00 16.72 -14.00
N THR A 303 1.79 15.63 -14.02
CA THR A 303 1.34 14.33 -13.57
C THR A 303 1.12 14.31 -12.05
N GLU A 304 1.97 14.98 -11.26
CA GLU A 304 1.78 15.18 -9.81
C GLU A 304 0.52 16.00 -9.53
N GLN A 305 0.28 17.07 -10.29
CA GLN A 305 -0.93 17.89 -10.16
C GLN A 305 -2.20 17.07 -10.39
N ILE A 306 -2.19 16.12 -11.34
CA ILE A 306 -3.34 15.23 -11.55
C ILE A 306 -3.64 14.43 -10.27
N ILE A 307 -2.62 13.96 -9.53
CA ILE A 307 -2.82 13.28 -8.24
C ILE A 307 -3.39 14.25 -7.20
N GLY A 308 -2.87 15.47 -7.12
CA GLY A 308 -3.36 16.52 -6.22
C GLY A 308 -4.82 16.88 -6.48
N ASP A 309 -5.21 17.01 -7.74
CA ASP A 309 -6.60 17.30 -8.14
C ASP A 309 -7.54 16.15 -7.79
N ILE A 310 -7.13 14.89 -8.03
CA ILE A 310 -7.88 13.70 -7.62
C ILE A 310 -8.05 13.68 -6.09
N SER A 311 -6.96 13.95 -5.34
CA SER A 311 -7.02 14.06 -3.88
C SER A 311 -8.00 15.14 -3.43
N SER A 312 -8.01 16.29 -4.11
CA SER A 312 -8.93 17.40 -3.83
C SER A 312 -10.39 17.03 -4.07
N ILE A 313 -10.69 16.33 -5.17
CA ILE A 313 -12.04 15.84 -5.47
C ILE A 313 -12.51 14.91 -4.35
N VAL A 314 -11.67 13.94 -3.96
CA VAL A 314 -12.00 12.95 -2.92
C VAL A 314 -12.16 13.63 -1.55
N TYR A 315 -11.21 14.49 -1.15
CA TYR A 315 -11.25 15.17 0.13
C TYR A 315 -12.49 16.06 0.26
N ASN A 316 -12.78 16.90 -0.74
CA ASN A 316 -13.92 17.80 -0.71
C ASN A 316 -15.25 17.04 -0.66
N TRP A 317 -15.35 15.90 -1.35
CA TRP A 317 -16.53 15.07 -1.31
C TRP A 317 -16.73 14.46 0.09
N ILE A 318 -15.68 13.85 0.68
CA ILE A 318 -15.76 13.21 2.01
C ILE A 318 -15.97 14.24 3.13
N ALA A 319 -15.26 15.39 3.08
CA ALA A 319 -15.39 16.45 4.09
C ALA A 319 -16.74 17.19 4.00
N GLY A 320 -17.36 17.23 2.81
CA GLY A 320 -18.69 17.81 2.61
C GLY A 320 -19.84 16.93 3.06
N GLU A 321 -19.62 15.64 3.26
CA GLU A 321 -20.62 14.74 3.84
C GLU A 321 -20.68 14.94 5.36
N THR A 322 -21.80 15.51 5.85
CA THR A 322 -22.08 15.59 7.29
C THR A 322 -22.25 14.17 7.83
N PRO A 323 -21.61 13.79 8.96
CA PRO A 323 -21.87 12.50 9.60
C PRO A 323 -23.38 12.37 9.86
N GLU A 324 -24.00 11.30 9.38
CA GLU A 324 -25.38 11.00 9.81
C GLU A 324 -25.34 10.81 11.33
N ALA A 325 -26.17 11.60 12.03
CA ALA A 325 -26.31 11.48 13.47
C ALA A 325 -26.81 10.06 13.79
N SER A 326 -25.91 9.24 14.39
CA SER A 326 -26.19 7.88 14.84
C SER A 326 -26.98 7.87 16.15
#